data_e698f10dba141a2112361e6df607d79a
#
_entry.id   e698f10dba141a2112361e6df607d79a
#
_cell.length_a   1.000
_cell.length_b   1.000
_cell.length_c   1.000
_cell.angle_alpha   90.00
_cell.angle_beta   90.00
_cell.angle_gamma   90.00
#
_symmetry.space_group_name_H-M   'P 1'
#
loop_
_entity.id
_entity.type
_entity.pdbx_description
1 polymer ?
#
loop_
_entity_poly.entity_id
_entity_poly.type
_entity_poly.pdbx_seq_one_letter_code
_entity_poly.pdbx_strand_id
1 'polypeptide(L)'
;MVSQYQIVYGDMKLKKMGEAVVQRKNVTAEIPQHLLGEAIRLFNALGKVDCMRIDGKLYHDKFYIIELSPDCSLHKDCFMANAFYSAGYTYAAMLDTLIGYAETLSL
;
A
#
# COMPACT_ATOMS: atom_id res chain seq x y z
N MET A 1 -5.67 2.86 1.72
CA MET A 1 -5.84 2.76 0.24
C MET A 1 -5.44 1.37 -0.22
N VAL A 2 -6.16 0.84 -1.16
CA VAL A 2 -5.80 -0.40 -1.85
C VAL A 2 -5.42 -0.06 -3.29
N SER A 3 -4.30 -0.57 -3.75
CA SER A 3 -3.83 -0.34 -5.11
C SER A 3 -3.65 -1.67 -5.84
N GLN A 4 -3.96 -1.67 -7.10
CA GLN A 4 -3.69 -2.78 -8.00
C GLN A 4 -2.45 -2.45 -8.83
N TYR A 5 -1.54 -3.40 -8.91
CA TYR A 5 -0.33 -3.27 -9.71
C TYR A 5 -0.35 -4.26 -10.85
N GLN A 6 0.07 -3.79 -11.99
CA GLN A 6 0.29 -4.63 -13.14
C GLN A 6 1.66 -4.32 -13.72
N ILE A 7 2.48 -5.33 -13.83
CA ILE A 7 3.75 -5.21 -14.54
C ILE A 7 3.44 -5.45 -16.02
N VAL A 8 3.69 -4.43 -16.82
CA VAL A 8 3.46 -4.49 -18.26
C VAL A 8 4.81 -4.43 -18.95
N TYR A 9 5.12 -5.48 -19.67
CA TYR A 9 6.27 -5.47 -20.57
C TYR A 9 5.85 -4.73 -21.84
N GLY A 10 6.61 -3.74 -22.21
CA GLY A 10 6.36 -2.97 -23.42
C GLY A 10 6.54 -3.78 -24.69
N ASP A 11 6.80 -3.08 -25.79
CA ASP A 11 7.06 -3.70 -27.07
C ASP A 11 8.38 -4.50 -27.08
N MET A 12 8.75 -5.01 -28.23
CA MET A 12 9.98 -5.82 -28.37
C MET A 12 11.24 -5.08 -27.96
N LYS A 13 11.27 -3.76 -28.08
CA LYS A 13 12.43 -2.95 -27.65
C LYS A 13 12.55 -2.95 -26.13
N LEU A 14 11.46 -2.71 -25.43
CA LEU A 14 11.46 -2.72 -23.98
C LEU A 14 11.82 -4.10 -23.43
N LYS A 15 11.31 -5.15 -24.05
CA LYS A 15 11.66 -6.53 -23.68
C LYS A 15 13.15 -6.80 -23.84
N LYS A 16 13.76 -6.32 -24.94
CA LYS A 16 15.20 -6.45 -25.17
C LYS A 16 16.03 -5.71 -24.13
N MET A 17 15.52 -4.59 -23.64
CA MET A 17 16.18 -3.77 -22.62
C MET A 17 15.92 -4.29 -21.20
N GLY A 18 15.05 -5.29 -21.05
CA GLY A 18 14.67 -5.80 -19.74
C GLY A 18 13.81 -4.86 -18.93
N GLU A 19 13.23 -3.84 -19.57
CA GLU A 19 12.40 -2.87 -18.90
C GLU A 19 10.95 -3.36 -18.79
N ALA A 20 10.35 -3.12 -17.63
CA ALA A 20 8.95 -3.36 -17.37
C ALA A 20 8.30 -2.07 -16.87
N VAL A 21 7.07 -1.81 -17.31
CA VAL A 21 6.28 -0.68 -16.85
C VAL A 21 5.33 -1.18 -15.76
N VAL A 22 5.40 -0.56 -14.59
CA VAL A 22 4.48 -0.83 -13.49
C VAL A 22 3.35 0.18 -13.55
N GLN A 23 2.14 -0.32 -13.72
CA GLN A 23 0.93 0.49 -13.68
C GLN A 23 0.26 0.34 -12.33
N ARG A 24 -0.21 1.46 -11.79
CA ARG A 24 -0.93 1.53 -10.51
C ARG A 24 -2.34 2.06 -10.72
N LYS A 25 -3.27 1.44 -10.02
CA LYS A 25 -4.64 1.90 -9.99
C LYS A 25 -5.17 1.84 -8.56
N ASN A 26 -5.82 2.91 -8.11
CA ASN A 26 -6.52 2.90 -6.84
C ASN A 26 -7.84 2.13 -7.01
N VAL A 27 -7.96 1.01 -6.33
CA VAL A 27 -9.14 0.14 -6.39
C VAL A 27 -9.85 0.02 -5.04
N THR A 28 -9.62 0.95 -4.15
CA THR A 28 -10.18 0.91 -2.79
C THR A 28 -11.70 0.71 -2.80
N ALA A 29 -12.40 1.41 -3.68
CA ALA A 29 -13.85 1.32 -3.80
C ALA A 29 -14.35 -0.03 -4.36
N GLU A 30 -13.47 -0.78 -5.02
CA GLU A 30 -13.79 -2.07 -5.64
C GLU A 30 -13.54 -3.26 -4.70
N ILE A 31 -12.91 -3.02 -3.54
CA ILE A 31 -12.53 -4.08 -2.61
C ILE A 31 -13.71 -4.41 -1.70
N PRO A 32 -14.06 -5.71 -1.53
CA PRO A 32 -15.10 -6.11 -0.60
C PRO A 32 -14.80 -5.67 0.83
N GLN A 33 -15.84 -5.22 1.54
CA GLN A 33 -15.72 -4.71 2.91
C GLN A 33 -15.06 -5.71 3.87
N HIS A 34 -15.33 -6.99 3.72
CA HIS A 34 -14.77 -8.00 4.61
C HIS A 34 -13.23 -8.10 4.49
N LEU A 35 -12.67 -7.83 3.30
CA LEU A 35 -11.22 -7.82 3.12
C LEU A 35 -10.56 -6.63 3.79
N LEU A 36 -11.21 -5.46 3.74
CA LEU A 36 -10.73 -4.28 4.47
C LEU A 36 -10.75 -4.52 5.97
N GLY A 37 -11.82 -5.15 6.48
CA GLY A 37 -11.91 -5.53 7.88
C GLY A 37 -10.83 -6.51 8.30
N GLU A 38 -10.52 -7.50 7.47
CA GLU A 38 -9.44 -8.45 7.73
C GLU A 38 -8.07 -7.76 7.78
N ALA A 39 -7.82 -6.81 6.88
CA ALA A 39 -6.58 -6.05 6.87
C ALA A 39 -6.43 -5.22 8.15
N ILE A 40 -7.48 -4.58 8.61
CA ILE A 40 -7.48 -3.82 9.86
C ILE A 40 -7.22 -4.73 11.05
N ARG A 41 -7.86 -5.90 11.11
CA ARG A 41 -7.63 -6.86 12.19
C ARG A 41 -6.18 -7.34 12.22
N LEU A 42 -5.61 -7.62 11.06
CA LEU A 42 -4.21 -8.01 10.95
C LEU A 42 -3.28 -6.91 11.46
N PHE A 43 -3.51 -5.68 11.03
CA PHE A 43 -2.74 -4.53 11.46
C PHE A 43 -2.77 -4.38 12.99
N ASN A 44 -3.96 -4.46 13.57
CA ASN A 44 -4.13 -4.34 15.02
C ASN A 44 -3.48 -5.51 15.80
N ALA A 45 -3.49 -6.70 15.22
CA ALA A 45 -2.90 -7.89 15.85
C ALA A 45 -1.37 -7.83 15.92
N LEU A 46 -0.73 -7.08 15.02
CA LEU A 46 0.72 -6.91 15.02
C LEU A 46 1.23 -5.98 16.13
N GLY A 47 0.35 -5.24 16.77
CA GLY A 47 0.70 -4.40 17.91
C GLY A 47 1.25 -3.03 17.50
N LYS A 48 2.45 -2.68 17.96
CA LYS A 48 3.01 -1.33 17.80
C LYS A 48 3.56 -1.08 16.40
N VAL A 49 2.66 -0.94 15.43
CA VAL A 49 3.00 -0.61 14.04
C VAL A 49 2.29 0.68 13.67
N ASP A 50 3.00 1.65 13.14
CA ASP A 50 2.45 2.94 12.75
C ASP A 50 1.87 2.92 11.33
N CYS A 51 2.51 2.20 10.41
CA CYS A 51 1.99 1.99 9.06
C CYS A 51 2.52 0.68 8.50
N MET A 52 1.81 0.14 7.53
CA MET A 52 2.18 -1.15 6.94
C MET A 52 1.63 -1.27 5.53
N ARG A 53 2.41 -1.88 4.66
CA ARG A 53 1.93 -2.32 3.35
C ARG A 53 1.71 -3.82 3.38
N ILE A 54 0.57 -4.24 2.90
CA ILE A 54 0.21 -5.66 2.77
C ILE A 54 0.18 -5.99 1.28
N ASP A 55 1.11 -6.79 0.84
CA ASP A 55 1.19 -7.23 -0.54
C ASP A 55 0.63 -8.63 -0.70
N GLY A 56 -0.17 -8.83 -1.72
CA GLY A 56 -0.77 -10.13 -1.94
C GLY A 56 -1.57 -10.20 -3.22
N LYS A 57 -2.36 -11.25 -3.32
CA LYS A 57 -3.17 -11.54 -4.50
C LYS A 57 -4.61 -11.81 -4.10
N LEU A 58 -5.53 -11.18 -4.80
CA LEU A 58 -6.96 -11.45 -4.66
C LEU A 58 -7.37 -12.53 -5.65
N TYR A 59 -8.01 -13.59 -5.15
CA TYR A 59 -8.51 -14.70 -5.96
C TYR A 59 -9.78 -15.23 -5.34
N HIS A 60 -10.87 -15.22 -6.10
CA HIS A 60 -12.20 -15.66 -5.64
C HIS A 60 -12.60 -15.03 -4.29
N ASP A 61 -12.52 -13.70 -4.21
CA ASP A 61 -12.86 -12.92 -3.01
C ASP A 61 -12.03 -13.25 -1.77
N LYS A 62 -10.91 -13.95 -1.95
CA LYS A 62 -9.96 -14.26 -0.90
C LYS A 62 -8.63 -13.59 -1.19
N PHE A 63 -8.07 -12.94 -0.18
CA PHE A 63 -6.78 -12.28 -0.31
C PHE A 63 -5.68 -13.16 0.26
N TYR A 64 -4.72 -13.50 -0.60
CA TYR A 64 -3.56 -14.31 -0.24
C TYR A 64 -2.37 -13.40 -0.02
N ILE A 65 -1.92 -13.31 1.23
CA ILE A 65 -0.82 -12.43 1.62
C ILE A 65 0.50 -13.05 1.16
N ILE A 66 1.32 -12.23 0.50
CA ILE A 66 2.67 -12.60 0.07
C ILE A 66 3.69 -11.99 1.01
N GLU A 67 3.51 -10.72 1.39
CA GLU A 67 4.49 -9.99 2.18
C GLU A 67 3.82 -8.92 3.03
N LEU A 68 4.39 -8.70 4.21
CA LEU A 68 4.04 -7.58 5.09
C LEU A 68 5.26 -6.67 5.19
N SER A 69 5.07 -5.38 4.95
CA SER A 69 6.16 -4.40 4.95
C SER A 69 5.86 -3.27 5.94
N PRO A 70 6.25 -3.43 7.21
CA PRO A 70 6.04 -2.38 8.22
C PRO A 70 7.00 -1.20 8.06
N ASP A 71 8.07 -1.37 7.31
CA ASP A 71 9.10 -0.37 7.05
C ASP A 71 9.03 0.18 5.62
N CYS A 72 7.84 0.33 5.08
CA CYS A 72 7.66 0.83 3.72
C CYS A 72 8.22 2.25 3.56
N SER A 73 8.68 2.56 2.35
CA SER A 73 9.23 3.88 2.04
C SER A 73 8.19 4.98 2.22
N LEU A 74 8.62 6.08 2.85
CA LEU A 74 7.82 7.30 3.03
C LEU A 74 8.19 8.40 2.03
N HIS A 75 8.97 8.07 1.00
CA HIS A 75 9.34 9.03 -0.03
C HIS A 75 8.08 9.60 -0.71
N LYS A 76 8.13 10.89 -1.06
CA LYS A 76 6.98 11.64 -1.60
C LYS A 76 6.35 11.04 -2.85
N ASP A 77 7.08 10.25 -3.62
CA ASP A 77 6.61 9.64 -4.86
C ASP A 77 6.32 8.14 -4.71
N CYS A 78 6.47 7.59 -3.50
CA CYS A 78 6.26 6.17 -3.23
C CYS A 78 4.82 5.85 -2.82
N PHE A 79 4.57 4.59 -2.55
CA PHE A 79 3.21 4.06 -2.37
C PHE A 79 2.47 4.65 -1.18
N MET A 80 3.14 4.79 -0.04
CA MET A 80 2.51 5.31 1.16
C MET A 80 2.06 6.76 0.96
N ALA A 81 2.93 7.60 0.38
CA ALA A 81 2.59 8.99 0.08
C ALA A 81 1.41 9.07 -0.90
N ASN A 82 1.43 8.26 -1.96
CA ASN A 82 0.32 8.23 -2.93
C ASN A 82 -1.00 7.80 -2.27
N ALA A 83 -0.94 6.90 -1.29
CA ALA A 83 -2.11 6.51 -0.52
C ALA A 83 -2.71 7.71 0.22
N PHE A 84 -1.88 8.47 0.91
CA PHE A 84 -2.31 9.66 1.62
C PHE A 84 -2.84 10.75 0.68
N TYR A 85 -2.20 10.96 -0.46
CA TYR A 85 -2.68 11.91 -1.47
C TYR A 85 -4.08 11.54 -1.96
N SER A 86 -4.32 10.26 -2.21
CA SER A 86 -5.63 9.76 -2.61
C SER A 86 -6.72 10.02 -1.57
N ALA A 87 -6.34 10.14 -0.31
CA ALA A 87 -7.24 10.46 0.79
C ALA A 87 -7.33 11.97 1.09
N GLY A 88 -6.67 12.81 0.28
CA GLY A 88 -6.73 14.27 0.40
C GLY A 88 -5.62 14.89 1.25
N TYR A 89 -4.62 14.13 1.67
CA TYR A 89 -3.51 14.65 2.46
C TYR A 89 -2.44 15.26 1.57
N THR A 90 -1.75 16.28 2.07
CA THR A 90 -0.47 16.72 1.54
C THR A 90 0.65 15.84 2.09
N TYR A 91 1.84 15.92 1.52
CA TYR A 91 3.00 15.19 2.03
C TYR A 91 3.33 15.61 3.48
N ALA A 92 3.31 16.91 3.75
CA ALA A 92 3.56 17.42 5.10
C ALA A 92 2.51 16.91 6.09
N ALA A 93 1.23 16.91 5.71
CA ALA A 93 0.16 16.40 6.56
C ALA A 93 0.30 14.89 6.81
N MET A 94 0.76 14.13 5.81
CA MET A 94 1.09 12.72 5.99
C MET A 94 2.15 12.51 7.06
N LEU A 95 3.26 13.23 6.95
CA LEU A 95 4.37 13.13 7.91
C LEU A 95 3.92 13.51 9.32
N ASP A 96 3.18 14.60 9.47
CA ASP A 96 2.63 15.02 10.75
C ASP A 96 1.71 13.97 11.36
N THR A 97 0.86 13.35 10.54
CA THR A 97 -0.06 12.30 10.98
C THR A 97 0.71 11.06 11.47
N LEU A 98 1.72 10.61 10.72
CA LEU A 98 2.52 9.46 11.10
C LEU A 98 3.34 9.71 12.36
N ILE A 99 3.94 10.89 12.48
CA ILE A 99 4.69 11.28 13.67
C ILE A 99 3.77 11.34 14.89
N GLY A 100 2.61 11.98 14.75
CA GLY A 100 1.63 12.07 15.83
C GLY A 100 1.14 10.70 16.28
N TYR A 101 0.91 9.78 15.35
CA TYR A 101 0.52 8.40 15.67
C TYR A 101 1.66 7.66 16.38
N ALA A 102 2.89 7.79 15.91
CA ALA A 102 4.05 7.15 16.54
C ALA A 102 4.24 7.60 17.98
N GLU A 103 3.97 8.87 18.29
CA GLU A 103 4.04 9.40 19.67
C GLU A 103 3.02 8.72 20.59
N THR A 104 1.90 8.22 20.06
CA THR A 104 0.90 7.52 20.86
C THR A 104 1.26 6.07 21.14
N LEU A 105 2.19 5.50 20.39
CA LEU A 105 2.67 4.14 20.59
C LEU A 105 3.69 4.14 21.72
N SER A 106 3.26 3.93 22.94
CA SER A 106 4.16 3.91 24.11
C SER A 106 5.33 2.98 23.90
N LEU A 107 6.48 3.54 23.68
CA LEU A 107 7.73 2.80 23.49
C LEU A 107 8.45 2.56 24.82
#